data_faec79c2da6145f8ad11f598064478df
#
_entry.id   faec79c2da6145f8ad11f598064478df
#
_cell.length_a   1.000
_cell.length_b   1.000
_cell.length_c   1.000
_cell.angle_alpha   90.00
_cell.angle_beta   90.00
_cell.angle_gamma   90.00
#
_symmetry.space_group_name_H-M   'P 1'
#
loop_
_entity.id
_entity.type
_entity.pdbx_description
1 polymer ?
#
loop_
_entity_poly.entity_id
_entity_poly.type
_entity_poly.pdbx_seq_one_letter_code
_entity_poly.pdbx_strand_id
1 'polypeptide(L)'
;MLERVVFPAIGKLPVREITPHHILKILQETAKRGAPTVAAEARRTISSVFELAVATLRADSDPVWPVRKALPANKTQHKQALNPQQIGKLLSCFDNSRGSYQVNYCMWLMWWTLARPAEVTEAEWAEFDLDNALWTIPATRMKARREHVIPLPSQAVNMLKTLQGLTGHRQHLFPGRDNPRGPMTSHSLRQLLKSLGWSGTYSPHATRTTGSTRLNEMGYRPDAIEAQLAHADTNNVRRTYNHATYLDERKVMMQEWADKLDGWVSSTDINVDVS
;
A
#
# COMPACT_ATOMS: atom_id res chain seq x y z
N MET A 1 12.25 -0.18 -14.63
CA MET A 1 13.47 -0.87 -14.18
C MET A 1 14.24 -1.42 -15.39
N LEU A 2 13.65 -2.25 -16.23
CA LEU A 2 14.34 -2.86 -17.40
C LEU A 2 15.04 -1.82 -18.29
N GLU A 3 14.36 -0.77 -18.72
CA GLU A 3 14.90 0.26 -19.60
C GLU A 3 16.10 1.02 -19.00
N ARG A 4 16.13 1.20 -17.69
CA ARG A 4 17.20 1.97 -17.03
C ARG A 4 18.37 1.12 -16.56
N VAL A 5 18.14 -0.17 -16.31
CA VAL A 5 19.13 -1.05 -15.64
C VAL A 5 19.58 -2.18 -16.53
N VAL A 6 18.66 -2.84 -17.24
CA VAL A 6 18.93 -4.08 -17.95
C VAL A 6 19.22 -3.82 -19.43
N PHE A 7 18.35 -3.12 -20.13
CA PHE A 7 18.47 -2.88 -21.57
C PHE A 7 19.73 -2.12 -21.99
N PRO A 8 20.27 -1.16 -21.23
CA PRO A 8 21.53 -0.53 -21.59
C PRO A 8 22.71 -1.52 -21.67
N ALA A 9 22.66 -2.62 -20.90
CA ALA A 9 23.75 -3.59 -20.85
C ALA A 9 23.57 -4.75 -21.81
N ILE A 10 22.33 -5.26 -21.97
CA ILE A 10 22.08 -6.50 -22.73
C ILE A 10 20.92 -6.40 -23.74
N GLY A 11 20.24 -5.26 -23.83
CA GLY A 11 19.04 -5.14 -24.68
C GLY A 11 19.29 -5.26 -26.18
N LYS A 12 20.54 -5.14 -26.63
CA LYS A 12 20.93 -5.31 -28.04
C LYS A 12 21.51 -6.70 -28.35
N LEU A 13 21.73 -7.52 -27.33
CA LEU A 13 22.28 -8.86 -27.51
C LEU A 13 21.19 -9.85 -27.85
N PRO A 14 21.43 -10.81 -28.78
CA PRO A 14 20.58 -11.97 -28.94
C PRO A 14 20.46 -12.73 -27.62
N VAL A 15 19.26 -13.26 -27.33
CA VAL A 15 18.98 -13.92 -26.05
C VAL A 15 19.98 -15.07 -25.75
N ARG A 16 20.40 -15.82 -26.79
CA ARG A 16 21.37 -16.93 -26.65
C ARG A 16 22.78 -16.46 -26.29
N GLU A 17 23.13 -15.22 -26.54
CA GLU A 17 24.47 -14.68 -26.27
C GLU A 17 24.58 -14.08 -24.87
N ILE A 18 23.46 -13.97 -24.15
CA ILE A 18 23.43 -13.44 -22.80
C ILE A 18 23.98 -14.48 -21.82
N THR A 19 25.12 -14.17 -21.23
CA THR A 19 25.85 -15.07 -20.33
C THR A 19 25.61 -14.76 -18.86
N PRO A 20 25.89 -15.68 -17.92
CA PRO A 20 25.88 -15.43 -16.49
C PRO A 20 26.78 -14.23 -16.09
N HIS A 21 27.87 -13.99 -16.80
CA HIS A 21 28.75 -12.85 -16.54
C HIS A 21 28.07 -11.50 -16.79
N HIS A 22 27.30 -11.39 -17.88
CA HIS A 22 26.52 -10.19 -18.17
C HIS A 22 25.51 -9.89 -17.04
N ILE A 23 24.81 -10.93 -16.57
CA ILE A 23 23.85 -10.82 -15.49
C ILE A 23 24.53 -10.39 -14.19
N LEU A 24 25.61 -11.06 -13.82
CA LEU A 24 26.36 -10.77 -12.59
C LEU A 24 26.82 -9.31 -12.56
N LYS A 25 27.37 -8.80 -13.66
CA LYS A 25 27.81 -7.40 -13.79
C LYS A 25 26.67 -6.43 -13.54
N ILE A 26 25.51 -6.62 -14.21
CA ILE A 26 24.31 -5.77 -14.01
C ILE A 26 23.88 -5.74 -12.55
N LEU A 27 23.81 -6.92 -11.92
CA LEU A 27 23.35 -7.05 -10.54
C LEU A 27 24.31 -6.38 -9.55
N GLN A 28 25.62 -6.61 -9.73
CA GLN A 28 26.65 -6.03 -8.86
C GLN A 28 26.74 -4.50 -9.00
N GLU A 29 26.72 -3.97 -10.23
CA GLU A 29 26.74 -2.53 -10.47
C GLU A 29 25.49 -1.84 -9.88
N THR A 30 24.32 -2.47 -10.03
CA THR A 30 23.08 -1.95 -9.46
C THR A 30 23.11 -1.94 -7.92
N ALA A 31 23.62 -3.01 -7.32
CA ALA A 31 23.77 -3.09 -5.87
C ALA A 31 24.79 -2.09 -5.32
N LYS A 32 25.95 -1.93 -6.00
CA LYS A 32 27.00 -0.93 -5.63
C LYS A 32 26.50 0.50 -5.69
N ARG A 33 25.53 0.84 -6.57
CA ARG A 33 24.87 2.15 -6.63
C ARG A 33 23.87 2.40 -5.48
N GLY A 34 23.81 1.53 -4.49
CA GLY A 34 22.89 1.63 -3.33
C GLY A 34 21.47 1.15 -3.61
N ALA A 35 21.23 0.38 -4.68
CA ALA A 35 19.92 -0.11 -5.08
C ALA A 35 19.80 -1.66 -5.02
N PRO A 36 20.08 -2.32 -3.89
CA PRO A 36 20.09 -3.79 -3.81
C PRO A 36 18.70 -4.40 -4.05
N THR A 37 17.63 -3.71 -3.70
CA THR A 37 16.25 -4.16 -3.98
C THR A 37 15.97 -4.17 -5.48
N VAL A 38 16.45 -3.15 -6.21
CA VAL A 38 16.32 -3.07 -7.68
C VAL A 38 17.14 -4.18 -8.34
N ALA A 39 18.33 -4.48 -7.83
CA ALA A 39 19.13 -5.62 -8.31
C ALA A 39 18.41 -6.95 -8.11
N ALA A 40 17.80 -7.17 -6.95
CA ALA A 40 17.02 -8.38 -6.67
C ALA A 40 15.76 -8.49 -7.55
N GLU A 41 15.10 -7.38 -7.85
CA GLU A 41 13.97 -7.33 -8.77
C GLU A 41 14.43 -7.60 -10.22
N ALA A 42 15.50 -6.96 -10.67
CA ALA A 42 16.09 -7.21 -11.98
C ALA A 42 16.42 -8.70 -12.17
N ARG A 43 17.07 -9.32 -11.18
CA ARG A 43 17.36 -10.76 -11.18
C ARG A 43 16.11 -11.59 -11.41
N ARG A 44 15.03 -11.36 -10.65
CA ARG A 44 13.77 -12.10 -10.79
C ARG A 44 13.14 -11.93 -12.16
N THR A 45 13.07 -10.68 -12.63
CA THR A 45 12.45 -10.37 -13.94
C THR A 45 13.25 -10.99 -15.09
N ILE A 46 14.59 -10.91 -15.07
CA ILE A 46 15.44 -11.53 -16.09
C ILE A 46 15.22 -13.05 -16.09
N SER A 47 15.23 -13.71 -14.91
CA SER A 47 14.98 -15.15 -14.81
C SER A 47 13.62 -15.52 -15.40
N SER A 48 12.54 -14.80 -15.09
CA SER A 48 11.21 -15.09 -15.68
C SER A 48 11.19 -14.92 -17.21
N VAL A 49 11.93 -13.96 -17.76
CA VAL A 49 12.07 -13.81 -19.21
C VAL A 49 12.81 -15.01 -19.82
N PHE A 50 13.87 -15.48 -19.16
CA PHE A 50 14.62 -16.66 -19.63
C PHE A 50 13.85 -17.97 -19.45
N GLU A 51 13.04 -18.11 -18.39
CA GLU A 51 12.12 -19.24 -18.25
C GLU A 51 11.19 -19.35 -19.48
N LEU A 52 10.64 -18.22 -19.93
CA LEU A 52 9.84 -18.18 -21.15
C LEU A 52 10.68 -18.47 -22.41
N ALA A 53 11.89 -17.91 -22.51
CA ALA A 53 12.76 -18.11 -23.65
C ALA A 53 13.19 -19.59 -23.80
N VAL A 54 13.47 -20.26 -22.69
CA VAL A 54 13.79 -21.71 -22.66
C VAL A 54 12.56 -22.53 -23.05
N ALA A 55 11.39 -22.23 -22.47
CA ALA A 55 10.15 -22.94 -22.79
C ALA A 55 9.74 -22.79 -24.27
N THR A 56 10.15 -21.69 -24.93
CA THR A 56 9.90 -21.44 -26.35
C THR A 56 11.10 -21.76 -27.27
N LEU A 57 12.10 -22.46 -26.76
CA LEU A 57 13.31 -22.89 -27.46
C LEU A 57 14.16 -21.74 -28.06
N ARG A 58 14.05 -20.55 -27.49
CA ARG A 58 14.82 -19.36 -27.86
C ARG A 58 16.10 -19.20 -27.06
N ALA A 59 16.23 -19.91 -25.95
CA ALA A 59 17.45 -20.05 -25.17
C ALA A 59 17.59 -21.50 -24.68
N ASP A 60 18.83 -21.90 -24.40
CA ASP A 60 19.13 -23.25 -23.97
C ASP A 60 19.11 -23.39 -22.43
N SER A 61 19.29 -22.27 -21.70
CA SER A 61 19.29 -22.24 -20.24
C SER A 61 19.03 -20.85 -19.71
N ASP A 62 18.68 -20.75 -18.41
CA ASP A 62 18.59 -19.48 -17.70
C ASP A 62 19.97 -19.04 -17.16
N PRO A 63 20.57 -17.95 -17.68
CA PRO A 63 21.88 -17.47 -17.24
C PRO A 63 21.84 -16.85 -15.83
N VAL A 64 20.67 -16.62 -15.25
CA VAL A 64 20.53 -16.13 -13.87
C VAL A 64 20.78 -17.24 -12.86
N TRP A 65 20.48 -18.48 -13.22
CA TRP A 65 20.56 -19.62 -12.29
C TRP A 65 21.94 -19.78 -11.62
N PRO A 66 23.08 -19.75 -12.34
CA PRO A 66 24.41 -19.88 -11.73
C PRO A 66 24.73 -18.73 -10.76
N VAL A 67 24.22 -17.52 -11.03
CA VAL A 67 24.55 -16.31 -10.26
C VAL A 67 23.46 -15.91 -9.24
N ARG A 68 22.44 -16.74 -9.06
CA ARG A 68 21.29 -16.42 -8.19
C ARG A 68 21.64 -16.12 -6.73
N LYS A 69 22.78 -16.65 -6.25
CA LYS A 69 23.30 -16.45 -4.89
C LYS A 69 24.46 -15.46 -4.82
N ALA A 70 24.84 -14.84 -5.95
CA ALA A 70 26.02 -13.97 -6.01
C ALA A 70 25.80 -12.60 -5.32
N LEU A 71 24.57 -12.22 -5.06
CA LEU A 71 24.25 -11.04 -4.24
C LEU A 71 23.89 -11.48 -2.83
N PRO A 72 24.36 -10.71 -1.81
CA PRO A 72 23.90 -10.94 -0.45
C PRO A 72 22.38 -10.79 -0.37
N ALA A 73 21.77 -11.59 0.49
CA ALA A 73 20.33 -11.47 0.75
C ALA A 73 20.02 -10.06 1.24
N ASN A 74 19.07 -9.41 0.57
CA ASN A 74 18.61 -8.10 1.00
C ASN A 74 17.86 -8.28 2.33
N LYS A 75 18.45 -7.79 3.43
CA LYS A 75 17.78 -7.77 4.74
C LYS A 75 16.67 -6.72 4.66
N THR A 76 15.47 -7.15 4.36
CA THR A 76 14.30 -6.29 4.43
C THR A 76 14.07 -5.93 5.89
N GLN A 77 14.31 -4.68 6.26
CA GLN A 77 13.88 -4.17 7.55
C GLN A 77 12.36 -3.93 7.46
N HIS A 78 11.58 -4.76 8.10
CA HIS A 78 10.16 -4.51 8.27
C HIS A 78 9.98 -3.30 9.16
N LYS A 79 9.21 -2.31 8.70
CA LYS A 79 8.87 -1.16 9.53
C LYS A 79 8.00 -1.65 10.67
N GLN A 80 8.37 -1.28 11.89
CA GLN A 80 7.58 -1.61 13.07
C GLN A 80 6.24 -0.86 13.04
N ALA A 81 5.23 -1.46 13.65
CA ALA A 81 3.96 -0.80 13.88
C ALA A 81 4.18 0.43 14.78
N LEU A 82 3.55 1.54 14.43
CA LEU A 82 3.59 2.74 15.28
C LEU A 82 2.88 2.48 16.61
N ASN A 83 3.43 3.01 17.70
CA ASN A 83 2.75 3.03 18.99
C ASN A 83 1.67 4.15 19.02
N PRO A 84 0.76 4.16 20.05
CA PRO A 84 -0.30 5.15 20.15
C PRO A 84 0.18 6.60 20.09
N GLN A 85 1.27 6.95 20.78
CA GLN A 85 1.83 8.31 20.77
C GLN A 85 2.36 8.69 19.39
N GLN A 86 3.02 7.78 18.70
CA GLN A 86 3.50 8.01 17.33
C GLN A 86 2.33 8.18 16.34
N ILE A 87 1.24 7.42 16.53
CA ILE A 87 0.03 7.54 15.71
C ILE A 87 -0.58 8.93 15.92
N GLY A 88 -0.84 9.33 17.17
CA GLY A 88 -1.37 10.66 17.48
C GLY A 88 -0.53 11.78 16.88
N LYS A 89 0.80 11.73 17.06
CA LYS A 89 1.73 12.71 16.49
C LYS A 89 1.69 12.75 14.96
N LEU A 90 1.59 11.60 14.29
CA LEU A 90 1.50 11.54 12.84
C LEU A 90 0.18 12.15 12.34
N LEU A 91 -0.94 11.78 12.97
CA LEU A 91 -2.27 12.22 12.55
C LEU A 91 -2.49 13.71 12.81
N SER A 92 -2.07 14.26 13.95
CA SER A 92 -2.10 15.71 14.22
C SER A 92 -1.33 16.52 13.15
N CYS A 93 -0.26 15.94 12.57
CA CYS A 93 0.44 16.60 11.47
C CYS A 93 -0.41 16.74 10.19
N PHE A 94 -1.40 15.87 9.96
CA PHE A 94 -2.24 15.98 8.76
C PHE A 94 -3.15 17.20 8.84
N ASP A 95 -3.79 17.46 9.99
CA ASP A 95 -4.70 18.57 10.21
C ASP A 95 -3.96 19.91 10.18
N ASN A 96 -2.73 19.94 10.69
CA ASN A 96 -1.87 21.12 10.71
C ASN A 96 -1.05 21.32 9.42
N SER A 97 -1.18 20.41 8.45
CA SER A 97 -0.36 20.50 7.22
C SER A 97 -0.90 21.60 6.29
N ARG A 98 0.04 22.38 5.71
CA ARG A 98 -0.26 23.33 4.62
C ARG A 98 -0.45 22.63 3.26
N GLY A 99 -0.57 21.30 3.25
CA GLY A 99 -0.77 20.50 2.06
C GLY A 99 -2.17 20.64 1.46
N SER A 100 -2.38 19.96 0.33
CA SER A 100 -3.71 19.88 -0.28
C SER A 100 -4.66 19.11 0.66
N TYR A 101 -5.83 19.66 0.95
CA TYR A 101 -6.89 18.99 1.73
C TYR A 101 -7.20 17.59 1.20
N GLN A 102 -7.13 17.40 -0.12
CA GLN A 102 -7.37 16.10 -0.77
C GLN A 102 -6.37 15.03 -0.30
N VAL A 103 -5.10 15.39 -0.15
CA VAL A 103 -4.06 14.46 0.31
C VAL A 103 -4.27 14.13 1.78
N ASN A 104 -4.64 15.12 2.61
CA ASN A 104 -4.93 14.92 4.02
C ASN A 104 -6.16 14.01 4.21
N TYR A 105 -7.26 14.30 3.50
CA TYR A 105 -8.48 13.49 3.55
C TYR A 105 -8.23 12.06 3.04
N CYS A 106 -7.40 11.89 2.02
CA CYS A 106 -6.98 10.58 1.53
C CYS A 106 -6.19 9.80 2.61
N MET A 107 -5.28 10.47 3.33
CA MET A 107 -4.55 9.86 4.45
C MET A 107 -5.50 9.48 5.59
N TRP A 108 -6.44 10.34 5.98
CA TRP A 108 -7.44 10.05 7.00
C TRP A 108 -8.32 8.87 6.60
N LEU A 109 -8.85 8.84 5.38
CA LEU A 109 -9.67 7.73 4.89
C LEU A 109 -8.88 6.41 4.93
N MET A 110 -7.58 6.44 4.58
CA MET A 110 -6.72 5.28 4.66
C MET A 110 -6.53 4.79 6.12
N TRP A 111 -6.43 5.70 7.09
CA TRP A 111 -6.33 5.34 8.51
C TRP A 111 -7.65 4.79 9.06
N TRP A 112 -8.77 5.40 8.73
CA TRP A 112 -10.09 4.93 9.19
C TRP A 112 -10.53 3.61 8.56
N THR A 113 -10.08 3.29 7.36
CA THR A 113 -10.52 2.09 6.62
C THR A 113 -9.49 0.98 6.58
N LEU A 114 -8.23 1.29 6.83
CA LEU A 114 -7.09 0.39 6.63
C LEU A 114 -7.00 -0.18 5.20
N ALA A 115 -7.62 0.47 4.21
CA ALA A 115 -7.52 0.11 2.81
C ALA A 115 -6.11 0.35 2.25
N ARG A 116 -5.78 -0.28 1.11
CA ARG A 116 -4.47 -0.09 0.49
C ARG A 116 -4.34 1.33 -0.09
N PRO A 117 -3.13 1.91 -0.10
CA PRO A 117 -2.93 3.26 -0.65
C PRO A 117 -3.51 3.45 -2.05
N ALA A 118 -3.35 2.47 -2.95
CA ALA A 118 -3.92 2.54 -4.31
C ALA A 118 -5.46 2.47 -4.28
N GLU A 119 -6.04 1.62 -3.43
CA GLU A 119 -7.50 1.50 -3.29
C GLU A 119 -8.12 2.84 -2.89
N VAL A 120 -7.48 3.57 -1.95
CA VAL A 120 -7.97 4.87 -1.48
C VAL A 120 -7.71 5.98 -2.51
N THR A 121 -6.50 6.07 -3.06
CA THR A 121 -6.17 7.14 -4.02
C THR A 121 -6.99 7.07 -5.30
N GLU A 122 -7.39 5.86 -5.72
CA GLU A 122 -8.15 5.60 -6.93
C GLU A 122 -9.67 5.45 -6.68
N ALA A 123 -10.13 5.71 -5.45
CA ALA A 123 -11.53 5.54 -5.06
C ALA A 123 -12.48 6.41 -5.89
N GLU A 124 -13.61 5.82 -6.30
CA GLU A 124 -14.64 6.47 -7.10
C GLU A 124 -15.89 6.71 -6.24
N TRP A 125 -16.61 7.81 -6.49
CA TRP A 125 -17.83 8.14 -5.76
C TRP A 125 -18.91 7.05 -5.87
N ALA A 126 -18.99 6.38 -7.01
CA ALA A 126 -19.94 5.30 -7.24
C ALA A 126 -19.75 4.07 -6.33
N GLU A 127 -18.60 3.97 -5.64
CA GLU A 127 -18.30 2.87 -4.73
C GLU A 127 -18.84 3.09 -3.31
N PHE A 128 -19.32 4.31 -2.99
CA PHE A 128 -19.70 4.71 -1.63
C PHE A 128 -21.21 4.78 -1.46
N ASP A 129 -21.71 4.01 -0.49
CA ASP A 129 -23.06 4.12 0.06
C ASP A 129 -22.94 4.82 1.43
N LEU A 130 -23.09 6.15 1.42
CA LEU A 130 -22.93 6.95 2.63
C LEU A 130 -24.11 6.81 3.59
N ASP A 131 -25.28 6.38 3.12
CA ASP A 131 -26.46 6.17 3.95
C ASP A 131 -26.34 4.89 4.78
N ASN A 132 -25.77 3.84 4.18
CA ASN A 132 -25.49 2.58 4.86
C ASN A 132 -24.07 2.52 5.45
N ALA A 133 -23.28 3.61 5.31
CA ALA A 133 -21.90 3.71 5.78
C ALA A 133 -21.00 2.58 5.24
N LEU A 134 -21.06 2.32 3.93
CA LEU A 134 -20.31 1.27 3.25
C LEU A 134 -19.50 1.82 2.08
N TRP A 135 -18.32 1.28 1.89
CA TRP A 135 -17.49 1.43 0.70
C TRP A 135 -17.30 0.07 0.04
N THR A 136 -17.77 -0.10 -1.19
CA THR A 136 -17.68 -1.35 -1.94
C THR A 136 -16.68 -1.20 -3.08
N ILE A 137 -15.49 -1.78 -2.91
CA ILE A 137 -14.45 -1.79 -3.95
C ILE A 137 -14.75 -2.94 -4.92
N PRO A 138 -14.97 -2.65 -6.22
CA PRO A 138 -15.31 -3.69 -7.19
C PRO A 138 -14.12 -4.63 -7.45
N ALA A 139 -14.42 -5.88 -7.80
CA ALA A 139 -13.43 -6.92 -8.06
C ALA A 139 -12.37 -6.52 -9.11
N THR A 140 -12.73 -5.67 -10.07
CA THR A 140 -11.84 -5.16 -11.12
C THR A 140 -10.68 -4.32 -10.58
N ARG A 141 -10.88 -3.63 -9.45
CA ARG A 141 -9.88 -2.81 -8.77
C ARG A 141 -9.09 -3.59 -7.71
N MET A 142 -9.56 -4.77 -7.34
CA MET A 142 -8.93 -5.58 -6.29
C MET A 142 -7.85 -6.51 -6.84
N LYS A 143 -6.68 -6.54 -6.20
CA LYS A 143 -5.58 -7.47 -6.56
C LYS A 143 -6.04 -8.94 -6.52
N ALA A 144 -6.93 -9.29 -5.60
CA ALA A 144 -7.47 -10.65 -5.44
C ALA A 144 -8.64 -10.93 -6.39
N ARG A 145 -9.06 -9.96 -7.23
CA ARG A 145 -10.23 -10.06 -8.13
C ARG A 145 -11.51 -10.52 -7.42
N ARG A 146 -11.69 -10.06 -6.18
CA ARG A 146 -12.92 -10.25 -5.38
C ARG A 146 -13.34 -8.91 -4.86
N GLU A 147 -14.64 -8.65 -4.88
CA GLU A 147 -15.24 -7.47 -4.28
C GLU A 147 -14.88 -7.38 -2.79
N HIS A 148 -14.68 -6.15 -2.31
CA HIS A 148 -14.36 -5.90 -0.92
C HIS A 148 -15.25 -4.80 -0.35
N VAL A 149 -16.10 -5.17 0.61
CA VAL A 149 -16.96 -4.24 1.34
C VAL A 149 -16.25 -3.78 2.62
N ILE A 150 -16.11 -2.48 2.78
CA ILE A 150 -15.45 -1.82 3.92
C ILE A 150 -16.51 -1.01 4.68
N PRO A 151 -16.76 -1.30 5.96
CA PRO A 151 -17.59 -0.44 6.81
C PRO A 151 -16.85 0.88 7.10
N LEU A 152 -17.60 1.97 7.01
CA LEU A 152 -17.10 3.33 7.24
C LEU A 152 -17.47 3.78 8.65
N PRO A 153 -16.52 4.20 9.49
CA PRO A 153 -16.83 4.85 10.74
C PRO A 153 -17.45 6.24 10.51
N SER A 154 -18.14 6.77 11.50
CA SER A 154 -18.85 8.04 11.42
C SER A 154 -17.96 9.21 11.00
N GLN A 155 -16.72 9.23 11.44
CA GLN A 155 -15.70 10.22 11.06
C GLN A 155 -15.44 10.21 9.54
N ALA A 156 -15.31 9.02 8.96
CA ALA A 156 -15.14 8.88 7.52
C ALA A 156 -16.37 9.34 6.75
N VAL A 157 -17.57 8.97 7.19
CA VAL A 157 -18.83 9.40 6.57
C VAL A 157 -18.97 10.93 6.59
N ASN A 158 -18.69 11.57 7.72
CA ASN A 158 -18.75 13.02 7.87
C ASN A 158 -17.77 13.73 6.94
N MET A 159 -16.53 13.25 6.89
CA MET A 159 -15.50 13.77 5.97
C MET A 159 -15.92 13.60 4.51
N LEU A 160 -16.47 12.43 4.15
CA LEU A 160 -16.91 12.14 2.78
C LEU A 160 -18.09 13.02 2.36
N LYS A 161 -19.05 13.28 3.25
CA LYS A 161 -20.15 14.24 2.98
C LYS A 161 -19.63 15.64 2.70
N THR A 162 -18.63 16.09 3.45
CA THR A 162 -17.95 17.37 3.19
C THR A 162 -17.21 17.36 1.85
N LEU A 163 -16.47 16.28 1.56
CA LEU A 163 -15.72 16.12 0.31
C LEU A 163 -16.66 16.04 -0.91
N GLN A 164 -17.86 15.46 -0.76
CA GLN A 164 -18.86 15.36 -1.83
C GLN A 164 -19.27 16.73 -2.36
N GLY A 165 -19.37 17.73 -1.49
CA GLY A 165 -19.60 19.11 -1.91
C GLY A 165 -18.48 19.70 -2.78
N LEU A 166 -17.26 19.17 -2.67
CA LEU A 166 -16.07 19.67 -3.38
C LEU A 166 -15.77 18.87 -4.66
N THR A 167 -15.89 17.56 -4.61
CA THR A 167 -15.49 16.65 -5.71
C THR A 167 -16.60 15.70 -6.18
N GLY A 168 -17.80 15.76 -5.62
CA GLY A 168 -18.91 14.86 -5.96
C GLY A 168 -19.38 14.92 -7.41
N HIS A 169 -19.05 16.01 -8.13
CA HIS A 169 -19.28 16.15 -9.59
C HIS A 169 -18.23 15.42 -10.44
N ARG A 170 -17.22 14.81 -9.83
CA ARG A 170 -16.15 14.07 -10.51
C ARG A 170 -16.32 12.56 -10.29
N GLN A 171 -15.61 11.77 -11.09
CA GLN A 171 -15.59 10.32 -10.92
C GLN A 171 -14.84 9.91 -9.64
N HIS A 172 -13.65 10.47 -9.42
CA HIS A 172 -12.78 10.11 -8.31
C HIS A 172 -12.98 11.03 -7.10
N LEU A 173 -12.91 10.46 -5.89
CA LEU A 173 -12.90 11.22 -4.64
C LEU A 173 -11.74 12.21 -4.60
N PHE A 174 -10.57 11.72 -5.01
CA PHE A 174 -9.30 12.43 -4.97
C PHE A 174 -8.73 12.58 -6.38
N PRO A 175 -9.21 13.57 -7.17
CA PRO A 175 -8.70 13.81 -8.51
C PRO A 175 -7.22 14.20 -8.49
N GLY A 176 -6.47 13.80 -9.51
CA GLY A 176 -5.08 14.14 -9.68
C GLY A 176 -4.89 15.64 -9.96
N ARG A 177 -3.82 16.23 -9.39
CA ARG A 177 -3.51 17.65 -9.62
C ARG A 177 -3.18 17.94 -11.08
N ASP A 178 -2.35 17.10 -11.69
CA ASP A 178 -1.86 17.27 -13.05
C ASP A 178 -2.79 16.63 -14.09
N ASN A 179 -3.67 15.72 -13.67
CA ASN A 179 -4.73 15.12 -14.48
C ASN A 179 -6.03 15.06 -13.66
N PRO A 180 -6.85 16.12 -13.67
CA PRO A 180 -8.08 16.18 -12.90
C PRO A 180 -9.18 15.19 -13.33
N ARG A 181 -9.03 14.53 -14.51
CA ARG A 181 -9.93 13.46 -14.96
C ARG A 181 -9.53 12.08 -14.42
N GLY A 182 -8.30 11.94 -13.95
CA GLY A 182 -7.81 10.72 -13.33
C GLY A 182 -7.66 10.85 -11.82
N PRO A 183 -7.35 9.73 -11.13
CA PRO A 183 -7.16 9.72 -9.68
C PRO A 183 -5.82 10.36 -9.28
N MET A 184 -5.73 10.73 -8.02
CA MET A 184 -4.47 11.05 -7.37
C MET A 184 -3.57 9.82 -7.31
N THR A 185 -2.26 10.02 -7.43
CA THR A 185 -1.29 8.93 -7.31
C THR A 185 -0.86 8.71 -5.86
N SER A 186 -0.55 7.47 -5.48
CA SER A 186 0.01 7.15 -4.16
C SER A 186 1.37 7.83 -3.89
N HIS A 187 1.99 8.44 -4.91
CA HIS A 187 3.18 9.28 -4.75
C HIS A 187 2.88 10.52 -3.91
N SER A 188 1.69 11.13 -4.06
CA SER A 188 1.27 12.30 -3.29
C SER A 188 1.27 12.03 -1.77
N LEU A 189 0.84 10.83 -1.35
CA LEU A 189 0.88 10.42 0.06
C LEU A 189 2.32 10.35 0.59
N ARG A 190 3.25 9.83 -0.22
CA ARG A 190 4.67 9.78 0.14
C ARG A 190 5.31 11.15 0.21
N GLN A 191 4.91 12.07 -0.67
CA GLN A 191 5.39 13.46 -0.63
C GLN A 191 4.87 14.19 0.62
N LEU A 192 3.61 14.00 1.01
CA LEU A 192 3.10 14.52 2.27
C LEU A 192 3.94 14.01 3.45
N LEU A 193 4.14 12.70 3.57
CA LEU A 193 4.96 12.14 4.65
C LEU A 193 6.39 12.66 4.65
N LYS A 194 6.96 12.91 3.47
CA LYS A 194 8.29 13.52 3.35
C LYS A 194 8.30 14.96 3.86
N SER A 195 7.30 15.77 3.50
CA SER A 195 7.20 17.18 3.96
C SER A 195 6.98 17.29 5.47
N LEU A 196 6.32 16.27 6.07
CA LEU A 196 6.09 16.17 7.51
C LEU A 196 7.26 15.53 8.29
N GLY A 197 8.38 15.20 7.63
CA GLY A 197 9.55 14.61 8.29
C GLY A 197 9.44 13.11 8.60
N TRP A 198 8.41 12.42 8.11
CA TRP A 198 8.19 10.97 8.36
C TRP A 198 8.83 10.06 7.30
N SER A 199 9.57 10.63 6.35
CA SER A 199 10.27 9.83 5.34
C SER A 199 11.29 8.89 5.97
N GLY A 200 11.30 7.63 5.54
CA GLY A 200 12.18 6.60 6.13
C GLY A 200 11.60 5.90 7.36
N THR A 201 10.92 6.62 8.24
CA THR A 201 10.32 6.08 9.47
C THR A 201 8.98 5.39 9.18
N TYR A 202 8.14 6.03 8.38
CA TYR A 202 6.79 5.56 8.07
C TYR A 202 6.53 5.54 6.56
N SER A 203 5.56 4.76 6.13
CA SER A 203 5.09 4.73 4.74
C SER A 203 3.58 4.48 4.70
N PRO A 204 2.85 4.93 3.66
CA PRO A 204 1.41 4.72 3.59
C PRO A 204 0.98 3.26 3.77
N HIS A 205 1.77 2.32 3.29
CA HIS A 205 1.47 0.89 3.45
C HIS A 205 1.62 0.40 4.91
N ALA A 206 2.45 1.06 5.72
CA ALA A 206 2.63 0.70 7.13
C ALA A 206 1.40 1.02 7.99
N THR A 207 0.44 1.82 7.52
CA THR A 207 -0.88 2.02 8.18
C THR A 207 -1.56 0.70 8.45
N ARG A 208 -1.55 -0.22 7.49
CA ARG A 208 -2.21 -1.54 7.60
C ARG A 208 -1.52 -2.43 8.63
N THR A 209 -0.19 -2.46 8.63
CA THR A 209 0.57 -3.21 9.65
C THR A 209 0.31 -2.62 11.03
N THR A 210 0.29 -1.30 11.16
CA THR A 210 -0.01 -0.61 12.42
C THR A 210 -1.44 -0.91 12.87
N GLY A 211 -2.44 -0.74 12.00
CA GLY A 211 -3.84 -1.03 12.30
C GLY A 211 -4.05 -2.48 12.72
N SER A 212 -3.52 -3.43 11.95
CA SER A 212 -3.59 -4.86 12.32
C SER A 212 -3.02 -5.13 13.70
N THR A 213 -1.83 -4.60 14.01
CA THR A 213 -1.19 -4.79 15.31
C THR A 213 -2.03 -4.21 16.44
N ARG A 214 -2.50 -2.97 16.28
CA ARG A 214 -3.30 -2.29 17.33
C ARG A 214 -4.67 -2.95 17.53
N LEU A 215 -5.35 -3.36 16.46
CA LEU A 215 -6.63 -4.08 16.55
C LEU A 215 -6.48 -5.43 17.24
N ASN A 216 -5.39 -6.17 17.00
CA ASN A 216 -5.08 -7.39 17.75
C ASN A 216 -4.86 -7.10 19.25
N GLU A 217 -4.15 -6.02 19.59
CA GLU A 217 -3.96 -5.60 20.98
C GLU A 217 -5.26 -5.12 21.65
N MET A 218 -6.22 -4.60 20.88
CA MET A 218 -7.58 -4.29 21.35
C MET A 218 -8.44 -5.55 21.56
N GLY A 219 -7.93 -6.74 21.22
CA GLY A 219 -8.60 -8.02 21.44
C GLY A 219 -9.57 -8.45 20.34
N TYR A 220 -9.56 -7.79 19.19
CA TYR A 220 -10.39 -8.20 18.04
C TYR A 220 -9.93 -9.52 17.43
N ARG A 221 -10.88 -10.28 16.92
CA ARG A 221 -10.59 -11.59 16.30
C ARG A 221 -9.72 -11.42 15.06
N PRO A 222 -8.65 -12.23 14.93
CA PRO A 222 -7.79 -12.19 13.73
C PRO A 222 -8.56 -12.33 12.42
N ASP A 223 -9.59 -13.17 12.37
CA ASP A 223 -10.41 -13.39 11.17
C ASP A 223 -11.15 -12.10 10.73
N ALA A 224 -11.66 -11.30 11.67
CA ALA A 224 -12.32 -10.02 11.38
C ALA A 224 -11.28 -8.98 10.86
N ILE A 225 -10.10 -8.96 11.47
CA ILE A 225 -8.98 -8.09 11.05
C ILE A 225 -8.50 -8.47 9.65
N GLU A 226 -8.28 -9.75 9.36
CA GLU A 226 -7.87 -10.23 8.04
C GLU A 226 -8.92 -9.96 6.97
N ALA A 227 -10.23 -10.12 7.31
CA ALA A 227 -11.33 -9.75 6.44
C ALA A 227 -11.34 -8.24 6.14
N GLN A 228 -11.08 -7.37 7.16
CA GLN A 228 -10.97 -5.92 6.97
C GLN A 228 -9.81 -5.56 6.03
N LEU A 229 -8.71 -6.26 6.16
CA LEU A 229 -7.53 -6.04 5.34
C LEU A 229 -7.62 -6.69 3.95
N ALA A 230 -8.69 -7.41 3.62
CA ALA A 230 -8.79 -8.21 2.38
C ALA A 230 -7.52 -9.04 2.13
N HIS A 231 -6.99 -9.67 3.19
CA HIS A 231 -5.91 -10.62 3.04
C HIS A 231 -6.49 -11.96 2.54
N ALA A 232 -5.80 -12.56 1.57
CA ALA A 232 -6.14 -13.91 1.16
C ALA A 232 -5.77 -14.86 2.31
N ASP A 233 -6.71 -15.72 2.70
CA ASP A 233 -6.40 -16.80 3.65
C ASP A 233 -5.27 -17.65 3.04
N THR A 234 -4.18 -17.79 3.78
CA THR A 234 -3.02 -18.60 3.37
C THR A 234 -3.33 -20.09 3.38
N ASN A 235 -4.37 -20.50 4.12
CA ASN A 235 -4.88 -21.88 4.13
C ASN A 235 -5.88 -22.06 3.00
N ASN A 236 -5.49 -22.80 1.96
CA ASN A 236 -6.34 -23.08 0.80
C ASN A 236 -7.68 -23.73 1.16
N VAL A 237 -7.71 -24.59 2.15
CA VAL A 237 -8.94 -25.27 2.62
C VAL A 237 -9.87 -24.25 3.27
N ARG A 238 -9.33 -23.43 4.19
CA ARG A 238 -10.09 -22.38 4.87
C ARG A 238 -10.65 -21.34 3.89
N ARG A 239 -9.86 -20.95 2.90
CA ARG A 239 -10.26 -20.04 1.83
C ARG A 239 -11.41 -20.55 0.97
N THR A 240 -11.51 -21.87 0.78
CA THR A 240 -12.56 -22.50 -0.03
C THR A 240 -13.89 -22.57 0.73
N TYR A 241 -13.86 -22.69 2.05
CA TYR A 241 -15.05 -22.91 2.85
C TYR A 241 -15.50 -21.73 3.71
N ASN A 242 -14.61 -20.76 4.00
CA ASN A 242 -14.96 -19.59 4.82
C ASN A 242 -15.22 -18.37 3.94
N HIS A 243 -16.50 -18.10 3.67
CA HIS A 243 -16.98 -16.90 2.97
C HIS A 243 -17.53 -15.84 3.93
N ALA A 244 -17.33 -16.00 5.24
CA ALA A 244 -17.83 -15.05 6.22
C ALA A 244 -17.12 -13.69 6.07
N THR A 245 -17.91 -12.64 5.96
CA THR A 245 -17.40 -11.26 5.81
C THR A 245 -17.22 -10.54 7.14
N TYR A 246 -17.78 -11.09 8.23
CA TYR A 246 -17.80 -10.49 9.57
C TYR A 246 -18.22 -9.03 9.58
N LEU A 247 -19.17 -8.64 8.69
CA LEU A 247 -19.44 -7.22 8.42
C LEU A 247 -19.93 -6.47 9.67
N ASP A 248 -20.83 -7.06 10.47
CA ASP A 248 -21.34 -6.40 11.67
C ASP A 248 -20.28 -6.26 12.75
N GLU A 249 -19.46 -7.27 12.97
CA GLU A 249 -18.29 -7.18 13.86
C GLU A 249 -17.30 -6.12 13.37
N ARG A 250 -17.06 -6.06 12.07
CA ARG A 250 -16.16 -5.07 11.46
C ARG A 250 -16.71 -3.64 11.55
N LYS A 251 -18.03 -3.43 11.50
CA LYS A 251 -18.64 -2.12 11.75
C LYS A 251 -18.29 -1.60 13.13
N VAL A 252 -18.45 -2.42 14.16
CA VAL A 252 -18.10 -2.07 15.53
C VAL A 252 -16.59 -1.82 15.65
N MET A 253 -15.79 -2.77 15.16
CA MET A 253 -14.34 -2.71 15.19
C MET A 253 -13.80 -1.42 14.54
N MET A 254 -14.30 -1.04 13.37
CA MET A 254 -13.80 0.14 12.66
C MET A 254 -14.28 1.45 13.27
N GLN A 255 -15.46 1.46 13.93
CA GLN A 255 -15.89 2.62 14.71
C GLN A 255 -14.99 2.81 15.94
N GLU A 256 -14.78 1.77 16.73
CA GLU A 256 -13.90 1.84 17.90
C GLU A 256 -12.45 2.17 17.52
N TRP A 257 -11.99 1.67 16.36
CA TRP A 257 -10.69 2.05 15.81
C TRP A 257 -10.59 3.55 15.54
N ALA A 258 -11.60 4.13 14.88
CA ALA A 258 -11.63 5.55 14.58
C ALA A 258 -11.69 6.40 15.85
N ASP A 259 -12.49 6.00 16.84
CA ASP A 259 -12.57 6.69 18.14
C ASP A 259 -11.24 6.65 18.89
N LYS A 260 -10.50 5.53 18.81
CA LYS A 260 -9.13 5.44 19.35
C LYS A 260 -8.16 6.37 18.66
N LEU A 261 -8.24 6.50 17.33
CA LEU A 261 -7.40 7.45 16.59
C LEU A 261 -7.65 8.89 17.06
N ASP A 262 -8.91 9.29 17.21
CA ASP A 262 -9.29 10.62 17.71
C ASP A 262 -8.75 10.86 19.13
N GLY A 263 -8.86 9.84 20.01
CA GLY A 263 -8.32 9.89 21.36
C GLY A 263 -6.80 10.07 21.42
N TRP A 264 -6.07 9.40 20.51
CA TRP A 264 -4.61 9.54 20.44
C TRP A 264 -4.16 10.89 19.88
N VAL A 265 -4.91 11.47 18.93
CA VAL A 265 -4.67 12.83 18.43
C VAL A 265 -4.87 13.83 19.55
N SER A 266 -6.02 13.79 20.23
CA SER A 266 -6.35 14.71 21.34
C SER A 266 -5.34 14.66 22.48
N SER A 267 -4.81 13.45 22.79
CA SER A 267 -3.79 13.28 23.84
C SER A 267 -2.43 13.88 23.45
N THR A 268 -2.17 14.07 22.17
CA THR A 268 -0.90 14.63 21.67
C THR A 268 -0.93 16.15 21.74
N ASP A 269 -2.07 16.78 21.46
CA ASP A 269 -2.22 18.24 21.47
C ASP A 269 -2.08 18.81 22.89
N ILE A 270 -2.52 18.08 23.92
CA ILE A 270 -2.40 18.49 25.32
C ILE A 270 -0.92 18.59 25.77
N ASN A 271 -0.01 17.77 25.19
CA ASN A 271 1.41 17.76 25.57
C ASN A 271 2.25 18.85 24.87
N VAL A 272 1.71 19.56 23.88
CA VAL A 272 2.42 20.64 23.17
C VAL A 272 2.26 21.97 23.89
N ASP A 273 1.17 22.17 24.64
CA ASP A 273 0.89 23.42 25.38
C ASP A 273 1.61 23.51 26.76
N VAL A 274 2.40 22.52 27.16
CA VAL A 274 3.06 22.46 28.50
C VAL A 274 4.60 22.49 28.39
N SER A 275 5.19 22.78 27.20
CA SER A 275 6.65 22.82 27.02
C SER A 275 7.17 24.18 26.57
#